data_7d29a7f6c916b8c5c41fe2448d59fffb
#
_entry.id   7d29a7f6c916b8c5c41fe2448d59fffb
#
_cell.length_a   1.000
_cell.length_b   1.000
_cell.length_c   1.000
_cell.angle_alpha   90.00
_cell.angle_beta   90.00
_cell.angle_gamma   90.00
#
_symmetry.space_group_name_H-M   'P 1'
#
loop_
_entity.id
_entity.type
_entity.pdbx_description
1 polymer ?
#
loop_
_entity_poly.entity_id
_entity_poly.type
_entity_poly.pdbx_seq_one_letter_code
_entity_poly.pdbx_strand_id
1 'polypeptide(L)'
;MIRTSVFAAVALAFVSAAAPAQQRLQVIVDPRIELVSAVEILTEQFGNLVSSSDTDYRRDLLSRFLPFKDHPAVARMAQLAGNGFNYDAPMQTMVCLSPPPELEWKAKPEECSAERAGGADSLRAWAGQLRDFARKSDFAAFFLAHSDLYARMVEGARSKAPHDYAADLEDYYGERQASYTVVLAPLLAKGNYGVRVKRADASLDIYGIISSVNVSDGVAQFGGEQNLRYMVWHEFSHSFVNPEFDRMPGAVERSGKLMGPIQKQMASQAYPDWKIAVNEHMVRAVTSRLAFRILGDAAGQATLERERARGFAYVEALAGKLKEYEQNRQRYPTFHDFAPQLVAVLDGLAALNLPPEFYETPFTGTIESAQRESGPTVLIVPTAETDGAAQRDLVVYVKRVQAQVLKDSEMLTDQEALVRDLSKCRIFAYGTLAGNLWLARYKDLIPAVPVFAQMKEAGPLRLIAAMPNPQNSRRGVTAYTATQAAAVIGIHGLFHGPTAYVIGKENTVLKTGDYRQENGKWALR
;
A
#
# COMPACT_ATOMS: atom_id res chain seq x y z
N MET A 1 57.64 -13.13 -68.24
CA MET A 1 56.19 -13.34 -68.00
C MET A 1 56.00 -13.53 -66.52
N ILE A 2 55.65 -12.47 -65.81
CA ILE A 2 55.44 -12.46 -64.37
C ILE A 2 53.94 -12.42 -64.17
N ARG A 3 53.36 -13.46 -63.55
CA ARG A 3 51.94 -13.50 -63.20
C ARG A 3 51.76 -12.90 -61.80
N THR A 4 51.07 -11.79 -61.74
CA THR A 4 50.67 -11.13 -60.51
C THR A 4 49.34 -11.73 -60.04
N SER A 5 49.37 -12.38 -58.89
CA SER A 5 48.14 -12.89 -58.22
C SER A 5 47.58 -11.82 -57.30
N VAL A 6 46.34 -11.39 -57.56
CA VAL A 6 45.58 -10.47 -56.73
C VAL A 6 44.84 -11.28 -55.66
N PHE A 7 45.19 -11.10 -54.39
CA PHE A 7 44.41 -11.62 -53.26
C PHE A 7 43.30 -10.61 -52.94
N ALA A 8 42.04 -11.01 -53.14
CA ALA A 8 40.89 -10.27 -52.66
C ALA A 8 40.61 -10.66 -51.20
N ALA A 9 40.82 -9.70 -50.26
CA ALA A 9 40.44 -9.89 -48.87
C ALA A 9 38.92 -9.64 -48.72
N VAL A 10 38.16 -10.69 -48.36
CA VAL A 10 36.74 -10.58 -47.97
C VAL A 10 36.70 -10.20 -46.51
N ALA A 11 36.32 -8.94 -46.22
CA ALA A 11 36.04 -8.50 -44.86
C ALA A 11 34.65 -9.04 -44.44
N LEU A 12 34.62 -10.04 -43.56
CA LEU A 12 33.41 -10.43 -42.84
C LEU A 12 33.07 -9.37 -41.79
N ALA A 13 32.01 -8.60 -42.05
CA ALA A 13 31.41 -7.73 -41.05
C ALA A 13 30.63 -8.62 -40.06
N PHE A 14 31.16 -8.80 -38.86
CA PHE A 14 30.40 -9.36 -37.76
C PHE A 14 29.35 -8.33 -37.31
N VAL A 15 28.09 -8.55 -37.75
CA VAL A 15 26.95 -7.87 -37.14
C VAL A 15 26.78 -8.51 -35.74
N SER A 16 27.27 -7.82 -34.72
CA SER A 16 27.01 -8.20 -33.34
C SER A 16 25.50 -7.99 -33.11
N ALA A 17 24.72 -9.06 -33.15
CA ALA A 17 23.34 -9.01 -32.70
C ALA A 17 23.37 -8.65 -31.21
N ALA A 18 22.95 -7.43 -30.87
CA ALA A 18 22.73 -7.05 -29.48
C ALA A 18 21.78 -8.08 -28.86
N ALA A 19 22.24 -8.81 -27.86
CA ALA A 19 21.37 -9.68 -27.07
C ALA A 19 20.20 -8.82 -26.57
N PRO A 20 18.95 -9.34 -26.59
CA PRO A 20 17.81 -8.60 -26.06
C PRO A 20 18.17 -8.16 -24.64
N ALA A 21 17.99 -6.87 -24.34
CA ALA A 21 18.24 -6.31 -23.01
C ALA A 21 17.48 -7.18 -22.00
N GLN A 22 18.21 -7.88 -21.15
CA GLN A 22 17.62 -8.76 -20.15
C GLN A 22 16.76 -7.86 -19.26
N GLN A 23 15.46 -8.14 -19.21
CA GLN A 23 14.50 -7.36 -18.43
C GLN A 23 14.99 -7.37 -16.97
N ARG A 24 15.40 -6.21 -16.46
CA ARG A 24 16.04 -6.10 -15.13
C ARG A 24 15.03 -6.30 -14.02
N LEU A 25 13.78 -5.92 -14.29
CA LEU A 25 12.68 -6.04 -13.34
C LEU A 25 12.10 -7.46 -13.38
N GLN A 26 12.19 -8.15 -12.26
CA GLN A 26 11.51 -9.44 -12.05
C GLN A 26 10.16 -9.21 -11.37
N VAL A 27 9.15 -9.97 -11.76
CA VAL A 27 7.85 -10.04 -11.08
C VAL A 27 7.60 -11.49 -10.71
N ILE A 28 7.42 -11.76 -9.42
CA ILE A 28 7.25 -13.11 -8.88
C ILE A 28 6.22 -13.15 -7.75
N VAL A 29 5.75 -14.35 -7.41
CA VAL A 29 5.25 -14.69 -6.08
C VAL A 29 6.40 -15.40 -5.36
N ASP A 30 6.78 -14.94 -4.18
CA ASP A 30 7.98 -15.40 -3.49
C ASP A 30 7.61 -16.36 -2.36
N PRO A 31 8.15 -17.61 -2.34
CA PRO A 31 7.82 -18.58 -1.31
C PRO A 31 8.18 -18.14 0.11
N ARG A 32 9.16 -17.24 0.26
CA ARG A 32 9.54 -16.70 1.57
C ARG A 32 8.42 -15.78 2.12
N ILE A 33 7.89 -14.94 1.26
CA ILE A 33 6.81 -13.99 1.61
C ILE A 33 5.50 -14.76 1.84
N GLU A 34 5.19 -15.76 1.03
CA GLU A 34 4.02 -16.60 1.23
C GLU A 34 4.11 -17.43 2.53
N LEU A 35 5.30 -17.93 2.91
CA LEU A 35 5.50 -18.63 4.17
C LEU A 35 5.23 -17.74 5.38
N VAL A 36 5.80 -16.52 5.42
CA VAL A 36 5.56 -15.61 6.54
C VAL A 36 4.12 -15.15 6.59
N SER A 37 3.49 -14.88 5.44
CA SER A 37 2.07 -14.51 5.39
C SER A 37 1.16 -15.64 5.87
N ALA A 38 1.50 -16.90 5.60
CA ALA A 38 0.77 -18.04 6.16
C ALA A 38 0.85 -18.08 7.70
N VAL A 39 2.01 -17.77 8.27
CA VAL A 39 2.18 -17.70 9.74
C VAL A 39 1.45 -16.48 10.31
N GLU A 40 1.49 -15.32 9.63
CA GLU A 40 0.77 -14.10 10.03
C GLU A 40 -0.75 -14.32 10.05
N ILE A 41 -1.31 -15.02 9.07
CA ILE A 41 -2.75 -15.35 9.03
C ILE A 41 -3.19 -16.20 10.23
N LEU A 42 -2.29 -17.06 10.74
CA LEU A 42 -2.57 -17.89 11.91
C LEU A 42 -2.47 -17.13 13.24
N THR A 43 -2.03 -15.85 13.22
CA THR A 43 -1.93 -15.01 14.41
C THR A 43 -3.00 -13.94 14.42
N GLU A 44 -3.63 -13.69 15.58
CA GLU A 44 -4.66 -12.65 15.74
C GLU A 44 -4.08 -11.23 15.57
N GLN A 45 -2.81 -11.02 15.89
CA GLN A 45 -2.12 -9.73 15.84
C GLN A 45 -2.02 -9.14 14.43
N PHE A 46 -2.07 -9.95 13.40
CA PHE A 46 -1.98 -9.52 12.00
C PHE A 46 -3.32 -9.35 11.29
N GLY A 47 -4.45 -9.49 11.97
CA GLY A 47 -5.79 -9.47 11.36
C GLY A 47 -6.09 -8.30 10.43
N ASN A 48 -5.43 -7.13 10.61
CA ASN A 48 -5.57 -5.97 9.74
C ASN A 48 -4.52 -5.90 8.61
N LEU A 49 -3.47 -6.71 8.67
CA LEU A 49 -2.36 -6.71 7.73
C LEU A 49 -2.44 -7.85 6.72
N VAL A 50 -3.22 -8.88 7.04
CA VAL A 50 -3.45 -10.04 6.16
C VAL A 50 -4.81 -9.96 5.48
N SER A 51 -4.89 -10.54 4.29
CA SER A 51 -6.10 -10.49 3.45
C SER A 51 -7.24 -11.31 4.05
N SER A 52 -8.41 -10.69 4.19
CA SER A 52 -9.68 -11.36 4.48
C SER A 52 -10.48 -11.71 3.22
N SER A 53 -9.93 -11.46 2.03
CA SER A 53 -10.60 -11.76 0.76
C SER A 53 -10.85 -13.26 0.61
N ASP A 54 -12.06 -13.61 0.18
CA ASP A 54 -12.44 -15.00 -0.06
C ASP A 54 -11.91 -15.45 -1.44
N THR A 55 -10.71 -16.02 -1.42
CA THR A 55 -10.09 -16.62 -2.59
C THR A 55 -9.92 -18.11 -2.36
N ASP A 56 -9.94 -18.92 -3.45
CA ASP A 56 -9.63 -20.35 -3.37
C ASP A 56 -8.28 -20.56 -2.69
N TYR A 57 -7.29 -19.77 -3.07
CA TYR A 57 -5.95 -19.82 -2.50
C TYR A 57 -5.93 -19.64 -0.97
N ARG A 58 -6.68 -18.64 -0.45
CA ARG A 58 -6.76 -18.41 1.00
C ARG A 58 -7.50 -19.54 1.71
N ARG A 59 -8.54 -20.12 1.09
CA ARG A 59 -9.26 -21.28 1.65
C ARG A 59 -8.36 -22.50 1.74
N ASP A 60 -7.62 -22.79 0.68
CA ASP A 60 -6.66 -23.90 0.63
C ASP A 60 -5.55 -23.72 1.67
N LEU A 61 -5.03 -22.46 1.80
CA LEU A 61 -4.02 -22.13 2.80
C LEU A 61 -4.55 -22.40 4.22
N LEU A 62 -5.74 -21.89 4.54
CA LEU A 62 -6.32 -22.11 5.87
C LEU A 62 -6.60 -23.59 6.13
N SER A 63 -7.13 -24.31 5.14
CA SER A 63 -7.33 -25.77 5.26
C SER A 63 -6.04 -26.51 5.56
N ARG A 64 -4.94 -26.12 4.93
CA ARG A 64 -3.63 -26.75 5.10
C ARG A 64 -2.95 -26.40 6.41
N PHE A 65 -2.95 -25.11 6.79
CA PHE A 65 -2.09 -24.61 7.87
C PHE A 65 -2.79 -24.37 9.20
N LEU A 66 -4.12 -24.30 9.27
CA LEU A 66 -4.86 -24.14 10.52
C LEU A 66 -4.55 -25.24 11.57
N PRO A 67 -4.28 -26.50 11.21
CA PRO A 67 -3.80 -27.51 12.16
C PRO A 67 -2.46 -27.17 12.86
N PHE A 68 -1.70 -26.22 12.32
CA PHE A 68 -0.43 -25.74 12.87
C PHE A 68 -0.54 -24.41 13.63
N LYS A 69 -1.76 -23.94 13.95
CA LYS A 69 -1.96 -22.65 14.66
C LYS A 69 -1.23 -22.55 15.99
N ASP A 70 -1.03 -23.68 16.67
CA ASP A 70 -0.34 -23.75 17.96
C ASP A 70 1.17 -24.04 17.82
N HIS A 71 1.72 -23.97 16.59
CA HIS A 71 3.15 -24.18 16.35
C HIS A 71 4.00 -23.06 16.98
N PRO A 72 5.19 -23.34 17.54
CA PRO A 72 6.06 -22.34 18.17
C PRO A 72 6.38 -21.13 17.27
N ALA A 73 6.47 -21.28 15.94
CA ALA A 73 6.69 -20.19 15.01
C ALA A 73 5.52 -19.18 15.02
N VAL A 74 4.27 -19.65 15.15
CA VAL A 74 3.07 -18.81 15.21
C VAL A 74 3.02 -18.04 16.54
N ALA A 75 3.23 -18.75 17.65
CA ALA A 75 3.27 -18.14 18.99
C ALA A 75 4.39 -17.09 19.10
N ARG A 76 5.56 -17.39 18.53
CA ARG A 76 6.69 -16.45 18.52
C ARG A 76 6.41 -15.24 17.63
N MET A 77 5.80 -15.44 16.47
CA MET A 77 5.38 -14.32 15.59
C MET A 77 4.41 -13.38 16.30
N ALA A 78 3.41 -13.91 17.01
CA ALA A 78 2.49 -13.12 17.83
C ALA A 78 3.22 -12.28 18.89
N GLN A 79 4.20 -12.88 19.59
CA GLN A 79 5.01 -12.18 20.58
C GLN A 79 5.86 -11.07 19.96
N LEU A 80 6.52 -11.34 18.83
CA LEU A 80 7.34 -10.36 18.12
C LEU A 80 6.52 -9.19 17.61
N ALA A 81 5.32 -9.46 17.06
CA ALA A 81 4.39 -8.44 16.61
C ALA A 81 3.97 -7.48 17.73
N GLY A 82 3.72 -8.00 18.94
CA GLY A 82 3.44 -7.21 20.14
C GLY A 82 4.58 -6.26 20.52
N ASN A 83 5.80 -6.54 20.11
CA ASN A 83 7.00 -5.73 20.35
C ASN A 83 7.39 -4.85 19.13
N GLY A 84 6.53 -4.75 18.11
CA GLY A 84 6.74 -3.90 16.95
C GLY A 84 7.36 -4.58 15.73
N PHE A 85 7.58 -5.90 15.76
CA PHE A 85 8.02 -6.67 14.58
C PHE A 85 6.82 -6.97 13.67
N ASN A 86 6.40 -5.96 12.91
CA ASN A 86 5.26 -5.97 12.01
C ASN A 86 5.55 -5.16 10.74
N TYR A 87 4.58 -5.02 9.83
CA TYR A 87 4.71 -4.31 8.56
C TYR A 87 5.85 -4.84 7.70
N ASP A 88 6.88 -4.03 7.45
CA ASP A 88 8.05 -4.33 6.63
C ASP A 88 9.07 -5.28 7.32
N ALA A 89 9.09 -5.33 8.65
CA ALA A 89 10.14 -6.07 9.37
C ALA A 89 10.14 -7.59 9.14
N PRO A 90 8.99 -8.30 9.16
CA PRO A 90 8.95 -9.70 8.75
C PRO A 90 9.39 -9.89 7.30
N MET A 91 8.95 -9.01 6.38
CA MET A 91 9.27 -9.07 4.96
C MET A 91 10.77 -8.84 4.71
N GLN A 92 11.37 -7.84 5.36
CA GLN A 92 12.81 -7.57 5.32
C GLN A 92 13.60 -8.80 5.81
N THR A 93 13.15 -9.43 6.89
CA THR A 93 13.80 -10.63 7.41
C THR A 93 13.74 -11.78 6.40
N MET A 94 12.58 -12.00 5.80
CA MET A 94 12.39 -13.11 4.87
C MET A 94 13.25 -13.00 3.60
N VAL A 95 13.42 -11.81 3.06
CA VAL A 95 14.30 -11.62 1.88
C VAL A 95 15.78 -11.83 2.21
N CYS A 96 16.18 -11.67 3.47
CA CYS A 96 17.52 -12.01 3.95
C CYS A 96 17.78 -13.52 4.07
N LEU A 97 16.77 -14.36 3.90
CA LEU A 97 16.88 -15.83 3.99
C LEU A 97 16.84 -16.45 2.60
N SER A 98 17.35 -17.69 2.50
CA SER A 98 17.12 -18.55 1.33
C SER A 98 15.65 -19.00 1.28
N PRO A 99 15.15 -19.48 0.13
CA PRO A 99 13.81 -20.06 0.06
C PRO A 99 13.58 -21.17 1.10
N PRO A 100 12.33 -21.37 1.56
CA PRO A 100 11.99 -22.52 2.41
C PRO A 100 12.17 -23.83 1.63
N PRO A 101 12.44 -24.97 2.32
CA PRO A 101 12.44 -25.09 3.78
C PRO A 101 13.76 -24.75 4.47
N GLU A 102 14.84 -24.44 3.75
CA GLU A 102 16.19 -24.24 4.31
C GLU A 102 16.28 -22.98 5.16
N LEU A 103 15.78 -21.84 4.67
CA LEU A 103 15.80 -20.55 5.33
C LEU A 103 17.18 -20.18 5.91
N GLU A 104 18.23 -20.36 5.10
CA GLU A 104 19.60 -20.01 5.47
C GLU A 104 19.85 -18.50 5.31
N TRP A 105 20.63 -17.92 6.19
CA TRP A 105 20.95 -16.51 6.16
C TRP A 105 21.84 -16.15 4.97
N LYS A 106 21.41 -15.16 4.16
CA LYS A 106 22.16 -14.56 3.06
C LYS A 106 22.83 -13.25 3.46
N ALA A 107 22.34 -12.63 4.52
CA ALA A 107 22.87 -11.40 5.11
C ALA A 107 22.95 -11.55 6.63
N LYS A 108 23.63 -10.62 7.31
CA LYS A 108 23.72 -10.64 8.77
C LYS A 108 22.36 -10.29 9.36
N PRO A 109 21.88 -11.01 10.40
CA PRO A 109 20.59 -10.71 11.03
C PRO A 109 20.44 -9.27 11.49
N GLU A 110 21.54 -8.61 11.90
CA GLU A 110 21.60 -7.21 12.31
C GLU A 110 21.14 -6.25 11.19
N GLU A 111 21.30 -6.63 9.93
CA GLU A 111 20.89 -5.89 8.73
C GLU A 111 19.46 -6.24 8.29
N CYS A 112 18.78 -7.15 9.00
CA CYS A 112 17.53 -7.82 8.62
C CYS A 112 16.40 -7.57 9.63
N SER A 113 16.27 -6.38 10.19
CA SER A 113 15.26 -6.00 11.19
C SER A 113 15.42 -6.65 12.57
N ALA A 114 16.65 -7.08 12.94
CA ALA A 114 16.91 -7.70 14.23
C ALA A 114 16.53 -6.81 15.43
N GLU A 115 16.76 -5.51 15.35
CA GLU A 115 16.38 -4.56 16.40
C GLU A 115 14.89 -4.67 16.76
N ARG A 116 14.02 -4.69 15.76
CA ARG A 116 12.56 -4.83 15.95
C ARG A 116 12.15 -6.23 16.45
N ALA A 117 12.99 -7.22 16.24
CA ALA A 117 12.79 -8.59 16.78
C ALA A 117 13.35 -8.77 18.19
N GLY A 118 13.92 -7.72 18.81
CA GLY A 118 14.58 -7.83 20.12
C GLY A 118 16.00 -8.39 20.07
N GLY A 119 16.67 -8.27 18.93
CA GLY A 119 18.08 -8.65 18.72
C GLY A 119 18.28 -9.80 17.75
N ALA A 120 19.52 -9.97 17.30
CA ALA A 120 19.91 -10.97 16.30
C ALA A 120 19.63 -12.41 16.73
N ASP A 121 19.84 -12.74 18.01
CA ASP A 121 19.60 -14.10 18.52
C ASP A 121 18.09 -14.43 18.55
N SER A 122 17.26 -13.45 18.92
CA SER A 122 15.80 -13.56 18.85
C SER A 122 15.35 -13.84 17.41
N LEU A 123 15.92 -13.13 16.45
CA LEU A 123 15.61 -13.29 15.03
C LEU A 123 16.07 -14.65 14.49
N ARG A 124 17.28 -15.10 14.88
CA ARG A 124 17.79 -16.45 14.53
C ARG A 124 16.90 -17.56 15.09
N ALA A 125 16.46 -17.42 16.34
CA ALA A 125 15.56 -18.38 16.97
C ALA A 125 14.23 -18.48 16.22
N TRP A 126 13.62 -17.33 15.84
CA TRP A 126 12.39 -17.31 15.05
C TRP A 126 12.57 -17.93 13.66
N ALA A 127 13.67 -17.63 12.95
CA ALA A 127 13.98 -18.24 11.66
C ALA A 127 14.14 -19.77 11.77
N GLY A 128 14.71 -20.26 12.88
CA GLY A 128 14.78 -21.70 13.18
C GLY A 128 13.39 -22.33 13.36
N GLN A 129 12.48 -21.64 14.05
CA GLN A 129 11.10 -22.09 14.22
C GLN A 129 10.30 -22.04 12.91
N LEU A 130 10.53 -21.04 12.06
CA LEU A 130 9.94 -20.98 10.71
C LEU A 130 10.40 -22.14 9.83
N ARG A 131 11.67 -22.52 9.92
CA ARG A 131 12.23 -23.68 9.21
C ARG A 131 11.54 -24.97 9.65
N ASP A 132 11.33 -25.14 10.96
CA ASP A 132 10.60 -26.29 11.51
C ASP A 132 9.14 -26.31 11.06
N PHE A 133 8.47 -25.14 11.09
CA PHE A 133 7.11 -24.98 10.57
C PHE A 133 7.02 -25.36 9.09
N ALA A 134 7.92 -24.82 8.25
CA ALA A 134 7.91 -25.07 6.81
C ALA A 134 8.08 -26.58 6.49
N ARG A 135 8.93 -27.27 7.24
CA ARG A 135 9.15 -28.73 7.09
C ARG A 135 7.96 -29.55 7.58
N LYS A 136 7.45 -29.29 8.78
CA LYS A 136 6.35 -30.05 9.37
C LYS A 136 5.03 -29.87 8.64
N SER A 137 4.77 -28.69 8.14
CA SER A 137 3.56 -28.38 7.36
C SER A 137 3.67 -28.76 5.89
N ASP A 138 4.85 -29.19 5.44
CA ASP A 138 5.15 -29.46 4.03
C ASP A 138 4.81 -28.26 3.14
N PHE A 139 5.27 -27.07 3.56
CA PHE A 139 4.99 -25.82 2.87
C PHE A 139 5.46 -25.84 1.41
N ALA A 140 6.58 -26.48 1.12
CA ALA A 140 7.12 -26.55 -0.23
C ALA A 140 6.16 -27.25 -1.21
N ALA A 141 5.53 -28.35 -0.81
CA ALA A 141 4.52 -29.04 -1.62
C ALA A 141 3.26 -28.17 -1.81
N PHE A 142 2.82 -27.46 -0.76
CA PHE A 142 1.71 -26.51 -0.86
C PHE A 142 2.02 -25.40 -1.85
N PHE A 143 3.20 -24.77 -1.75
CA PHE A 143 3.60 -23.70 -2.67
C PHE A 143 3.67 -24.19 -4.12
N LEU A 144 4.28 -25.36 -4.34
CA LEU A 144 4.38 -25.96 -5.68
C LEU A 144 3.01 -26.28 -6.29
N ALA A 145 2.06 -26.75 -5.48
CA ALA A 145 0.70 -27.06 -5.96
C ALA A 145 -0.07 -25.84 -6.48
N HIS A 146 0.34 -24.62 -6.09
CA HIS A 146 -0.28 -23.38 -6.52
C HIS A 146 0.51 -22.63 -7.64
N SER A 147 1.54 -23.27 -8.23
CA SER A 147 2.40 -22.64 -9.25
C SER A 147 1.64 -22.05 -10.43
N ASP A 148 0.58 -22.71 -10.91
CA ASP A 148 -0.25 -22.22 -12.01
C ASP A 148 -1.03 -20.95 -11.62
N LEU A 149 -1.50 -20.87 -10.39
CA LEU A 149 -2.15 -19.67 -9.87
C LEU A 149 -1.15 -18.50 -9.79
N TYR A 150 0.04 -18.73 -9.29
CA TYR A 150 1.10 -17.73 -9.24
C TYR A 150 1.52 -17.27 -10.64
N ALA A 151 1.63 -18.18 -11.58
CA ALA A 151 1.93 -17.84 -12.98
C ALA A 151 0.85 -16.89 -13.57
N ARG A 152 -0.44 -17.16 -13.32
CA ARG A 152 -1.54 -16.26 -13.76
C ARG A 152 -1.48 -14.89 -13.11
N MET A 153 -1.17 -14.80 -11.82
CA MET A 153 -0.99 -13.52 -11.12
C MET A 153 0.16 -12.72 -11.71
N VAL A 154 1.30 -13.37 -11.93
CA VAL A 154 2.50 -12.75 -12.52
C VAL A 154 2.23 -12.24 -13.93
N GLU A 155 1.62 -13.06 -14.78
CA GLU A 155 1.27 -12.67 -16.13
C GLU A 155 0.25 -11.52 -16.15
N GLY A 156 -0.77 -11.57 -15.27
CA GLY A 156 -1.75 -10.50 -15.12
C GLY A 156 -1.13 -9.17 -14.66
N ALA A 157 -0.08 -9.20 -13.84
CA ALA A 157 0.65 -8.00 -13.44
C ALA A 157 1.58 -7.50 -14.56
N ARG A 158 2.33 -8.40 -15.21
CA ARG A 158 3.24 -8.06 -16.30
C ARG A 158 2.53 -7.48 -17.52
N SER A 159 1.39 -8.04 -17.90
CA SER A 159 0.60 -7.54 -19.04
C SER A 159 0.06 -6.13 -18.81
N LYS A 160 -0.18 -5.76 -17.54
CA LYS A 160 -0.64 -4.41 -17.15
C LYS A 160 0.50 -3.41 -16.93
N ALA A 161 1.73 -3.88 -16.72
CA ALA A 161 2.89 -3.07 -16.43
C ALA A 161 4.12 -3.56 -17.24
N PRO A 162 4.10 -3.40 -18.57
CA PRO A 162 5.14 -3.93 -19.44
C PRO A 162 6.44 -3.12 -19.41
N HIS A 163 6.43 -1.93 -18.80
CA HIS A 163 7.58 -1.01 -18.77
C HIS A 163 8.63 -1.43 -17.73
N ASP A 164 9.91 -1.18 -18.03
CA ASP A 164 11.01 -1.39 -17.08
C ASP A 164 11.15 -0.18 -16.13
N TYR A 165 10.32 -0.15 -15.10
CA TYR A 165 10.35 0.92 -14.09
C TYR A 165 11.65 0.99 -13.29
N ALA A 166 12.48 -0.05 -13.29
CA ALA A 166 13.79 -0.02 -12.66
C ALA A 166 14.76 0.88 -13.44
N ALA A 167 14.66 0.91 -14.77
CA ALA A 167 15.43 1.80 -15.61
C ALA A 167 15.13 3.28 -15.33
N ASP A 168 13.84 3.62 -15.08
CA ASP A 168 13.44 4.98 -14.70
C ASP A 168 14.15 5.45 -13.43
N LEU A 169 14.25 4.55 -12.44
CA LEU A 169 14.88 4.84 -11.15
C LEU A 169 16.40 4.95 -11.27
N GLU A 170 17.04 4.03 -12.00
CA GLU A 170 18.48 4.10 -12.25
C GLU A 170 18.89 5.40 -12.97
N ASP A 171 18.10 5.82 -13.96
CA ASP A 171 18.32 7.10 -14.64
C ASP A 171 18.11 8.27 -13.68
N TYR A 172 17.06 8.22 -12.85
CA TYR A 172 16.75 9.30 -11.92
C TYR A 172 17.81 9.42 -10.82
N TYR A 173 18.13 8.31 -10.15
CA TYR A 173 19.08 8.31 -9.03
C TYR A 173 20.56 8.39 -9.47
N GLY A 174 20.87 8.05 -10.73
CA GLY A 174 22.23 8.00 -11.25
C GLY A 174 23.04 6.83 -10.69
N GLU A 175 22.36 5.82 -10.15
CA GLU A 175 22.96 4.65 -9.52
C GLU A 175 22.29 3.37 -10.02
N ARG A 176 23.07 2.29 -10.14
CA ARG A 176 22.58 0.97 -10.51
C ARG A 176 22.64 0.04 -9.31
N GLN A 177 21.66 -0.84 -9.20
CA GLN A 177 21.62 -1.86 -8.18
C GLN A 177 21.74 -3.27 -8.78
N ALA A 178 21.97 -4.26 -7.93
CA ALA A 178 22.24 -5.63 -8.37
C ALA A 178 21.02 -6.30 -9.01
N SER A 179 19.84 -6.11 -8.41
CA SER A 179 18.58 -6.64 -8.94
C SER A 179 17.35 -5.87 -8.43
N TYR A 180 16.25 -5.98 -9.18
CA TYR A 180 14.96 -5.40 -8.86
C TYR A 180 13.88 -6.46 -8.96
N THR A 181 13.14 -6.68 -7.89
CA THR A 181 12.10 -7.72 -7.82
C THR A 181 10.81 -7.15 -7.26
N VAL A 182 9.74 -7.21 -8.03
CA VAL A 182 8.37 -7.02 -7.54
C VAL A 182 7.85 -8.37 -7.05
N VAL A 183 7.49 -8.42 -5.77
CA VAL A 183 6.88 -9.60 -5.16
C VAL A 183 5.39 -9.35 -5.02
N LEU A 184 4.59 -10.12 -5.72
CA LEU A 184 3.15 -10.12 -5.58
C LEU A 184 2.76 -10.92 -4.34
N ALA A 185 2.13 -10.28 -3.36
CA ALA A 185 1.78 -10.89 -2.08
C ALA A 185 0.24 -10.97 -1.94
N PRO A 186 -0.40 -12.04 -2.44
CA PRO A 186 -1.87 -12.17 -2.47
C PRO A 186 -2.52 -12.24 -1.09
N LEU A 187 -1.75 -12.61 -0.08
CA LEU A 187 -2.23 -12.75 1.30
C LEU A 187 -2.06 -11.47 2.14
N LEU A 188 -1.35 -10.47 1.64
CA LEU A 188 -1.27 -9.17 2.31
C LEU A 188 -2.50 -8.31 1.99
N ALA A 189 -2.98 -7.58 3.01
CA ALA A 189 -4.16 -6.71 2.91
C ALA A 189 -3.81 -5.23 2.94
N LYS A 190 -2.78 -4.84 3.67
CA LYS A 190 -2.39 -3.45 3.87
C LYS A 190 -0.88 -3.30 3.76
N GLY A 191 -0.52 -2.19 3.12
CA GLY A 191 0.86 -1.79 2.95
C GLY A 191 1.51 -2.47 1.75
N ASN A 192 2.42 -1.72 1.17
CA ASN A 192 3.44 -2.23 0.29
C ASN A 192 4.76 -1.95 0.99
N TYR A 193 5.79 -2.71 0.67
CA TYR A 193 7.05 -2.64 1.43
C TYR A 193 8.24 -2.65 0.50
N GLY A 194 9.03 -1.58 0.55
CA GLY A 194 10.35 -1.50 -0.08
C GLY A 194 11.41 -2.06 0.85
N VAL A 195 11.90 -3.26 0.56
CA VAL A 195 12.94 -3.93 1.35
C VAL A 195 14.14 -4.30 0.49
N ARG A 196 15.30 -4.54 1.11
CA ARG A 196 16.55 -4.73 0.38
C ARG A 196 17.51 -5.66 1.09
N VAL A 197 18.38 -6.31 0.32
CA VAL A 197 19.50 -7.10 0.86
C VAL A 197 20.80 -6.54 0.29
N LYS A 198 21.72 -6.20 1.18
CA LYS A 198 23.05 -5.69 0.78
C LYS A 198 23.95 -6.88 0.42
N ARG A 199 24.58 -6.81 -0.74
CA ARG A 199 25.56 -7.77 -1.21
C ARG A 199 26.97 -7.42 -0.68
N ALA A 200 27.91 -8.35 -0.86
CA ALA A 200 29.30 -8.16 -0.45
C ALA A 200 30.01 -6.99 -1.16
N ASP A 201 29.62 -6.69 -2.41
CA ASP A 201 30.10 -5.57 -3.21
C ASP A 201 29.40 -4.25 -2.91
N ALA A 202 28.59 -4.20 -1.87
CA ALA A 202 27.75 -3.09 -1.43
C ALA A 202 26.55 -2.76 -2.35
N SER A 203 26.37 -3.41 -3.49
CA SER A 203 25.15 -3.30 -4.29
C SER A 203 23.95 -3.92 -3.57
N LEU A 204 22.75 -3.58 -4.01
CA LEU A 204 21.52 -4.03 -3.35
C LEU A 204 20.70 -4.97 -4.25
N ASP A 205 20.17 -6.02 -3.65
CA ASP A 205 18.98 -6.69 -4.16
C ASP A 205 17.76 -5.96 -3.61
N ILE A 206 16.99 -5.31 -4.48
CA ILE A 206 15.83 -4.50 -4.11
C ILE A 206 14.55 -5.28 -4.36
N TYR A 207 13.65 -5.27 -3.37
CA TYR A 207 12.35 -5.92 -3.44
C TYR A 207 11.25 -4.90 -3.16
N GLY A 208 10.22 -4.87 -4.01
CA GLY A 208 8.96 -4.19 -3.76
C GLY A 208 7.88 -5.23 -3.52
N ILE A 209 7.45 -5.40 -2.27
CA ILE A 209 6.40 -6.34 -1.90
C ILE A 209 5.07 -5.63 -2.00
N ILE A 210 4.20 -6.08 -2.90
CA ILE A 210 2.96 -5.40 -3.26
C ILE A 210 1.76 -6.24 -2.84
N SER A 211 0.87 -5.65 -2.04
CA SER A 211 -0.38 -6.26 -1.64
C SER A 211 -1.43 -6.24 -2.77
N SER A 212 -2.37 -7.18 -2.73
CA SER A 212 -3.50 -7.18 -3.65
C SER A 212 -4.43 -5.99 -3.38
N VAL A 213 -4.99 -5.41 -4.44
CA VAL A 213 -5.92 -4.26 -4.36
C VAL A 213 -7.38 -4.69 -4.50
N ASN A 214 -7.64 -5.81 -5.15
CA ASN A 214 -8.96 -6.39 -5.32
C ASN A 214 -8.89 -7.90 -5.63
N VAL A 215 -10.03 -8.53 -5.76
CA VAL A 215 -10.19 -9.91 -6.19
C VAL A 215 -11.11 -9.95 -7.40
N SER A 216 -10.73 -10.67 -8.46
CA SER A 216 -11.57 -10.97 -9.62
C SER A 216 -11.53 -12.46 -9.91
N ASP A 217 -12.69 -13.07 -10.06
CA ASP A 217 -12.84 -14.51 -10.32
C ASP A 217 -12.05 -15.40 -9.34
N GLY A 218 -12.08 -15.03 -8.06
CA GLY A 218 -11.37 -15.73 -6.99
C GLY A 218 -9.85 -15.53 -6.98
N VAL A 219 -9.29 -14.71 -7.88
CA VAL A 219 -7.85 -14.45 -8.00
C VAL A 219 -7.51 -13.03 -7.53
N ALA A 220 -6.50 -12.92 -6.68
CA ALA A 220 -5.99 -11.64 -6.21
C ALA A 220 -5.43 -10.81 -7.39
N GLN A 221 -5.77 -9.53 -7.42
CA GLN A 221 -5.35 -8.56 -8.44
C GLN A 221 -4.48 -7.47 -7.81
N PHE A 222 -3.49 -6.97 -8.56
CA PHE A 222 -2.48 -6.03 -8.07
C PHE A 222 -2.62 -4.62 -8.69
N GLY A 223 -3.80 -4.31 -9.21
CA GLY A 223 -4.12 -3.03 -9.84
C GLY A 223 -3.76 -2.94 -11.32
N GLY A 224 -4.01 -1.76 -11.90
CA GLY A 224 -3.66 -1.43 -13.27
C GLY A 224 -2.25 -0.83 -13.37
N GLU A 225 -1.83 -0.49 -14.61
CA GLU A 225 -0.50 0.06 -14.91
C GLU A 225 -0.14 1.25 -14.00
N GLN A 226 -1.02 2.23 -13.88
CA GLN A 226 -0.78 3.43 -13.06
C GLN A 226 -0.47 3.08 -11.60
N ASN A 227 -1.21 2.13 -11.02
CA ASN A 227 -1.01 1.71 -9.64
C ASN A 227 0.32 0.96 -9.48
N LEU A 228 0.59 -0.03 -10.34
CA LEU A 228 1.82 -0.83 -10.29
C LEU A 228 3.05 0.06 -10.49
N ARG A 229 3.04 0.95 -11.49
CA ARG A 229 4.12 1.91 -11.72
C ARG A 229 4.39 2.78 -10.50
N TYR A 230 3.35 3.38 -9.93
CA TYR A 230 3.49 4.20 -8.73
C TYR A 230 4.07 3.41 -7.56
N MET A 231 3.57 2.20 -7.32
CA MET A 231 4.06 1.34 -6.24
C MET A 231 5.53 0.95 -6.45
N VAL A 232 5.92 0.57 -7.66
CA VAL A 232 7.31 0.22 -7.98
C VAL A 232 8.23 1.42 -7.78
N TRP A 233 7.89 2.58 -8.32
CA TRP A 233 8.68 3.80 -8.11
C TRP A 233 8.79 4.16 -6.63
N HIS A 234 7.71 4.05 -5.87
CA HIS A 234 7.70 4.37 -4.44
C HIS A 234 8.55 3.40 -3.62
N GLU A 235 8.24 2.11 -3.70
CA GLU A 235 8.87 1.10 -2.85
C GLU A 235 10.37 0.93 -3.18
N PHE A 236 10.74 0.98 -4.44
CA PHE A 236 12.16 0.91 -4.79
C PHE A 236 12.92 2.19 -4.41
N SER A 237 12.28 3.35 -4.44
CA SER A 237 12.90 4.62 -4.04
C SER A 237 13.37 4.61 -2.60
N HIS A 238 12.73 3.86 -1.69
CA HIS A 238 13.20 3.70 -0.32
C HIS A 238 14.63 3.16 -0.24
N SER A 239 15.07 2.36 -1.21
CA SER A 239 16.41 1.79 -1.24
C SER A 239 17.49 2.80 -1.63
N PHE A 240 17.12 3.90 -2.28
CA PHE A 240 18.01 5.00 -2.64
C PHE A 240 17.94 6.16 -1.64
N VAL A 241 16.75 6.47 -1.14
CA VAL A 241 16.49 7.63 -0.27
C VAL A 241 16.88 7.35 1.18
N ASN A 242 16.40 6.24 1.77
CA ASN A 242 16.60 6.01 3.20
C ASN A 242 18.06 5.97 3.62
N PRO A 243 19.02 5.36 2.84
CA PRO A 243 20.43 5.38 3.19
C PRO A 243 21.02 6.78 3.28
N GLU A 244 20.52 7.75 2.50
CA GLU A 244 21.06 9.11 2.53
C GLU A 244 20.75 9.80 3.86
N PHE A 245 19.53 9.66 4.37
CA PHE A 245 19.14 10.22 5.66
C PHE A 245 19.75 9.44 6.85
N ASP A 246 19.96 8.14 6.70
CA ASP A 246 20.70 7.33 7.70
C ASP A 246 22.15 7.80 7.86
N ARG A 247 22.79 8.29 6.80
CA ARG A 247 24.15 8.88 6.83
C ARG A 247 24.19 10.28 7.44
N MET A 248 23.05 10.96 7.55
CA MET A 248 22.94 12.34 8.02
C MET A 248 22.02 12.49 9.25
N PRO A 249 22.21 11.72 10.34
CA PRO A 249 21.28 11.70 11.47
C PRO A 249 21.11 13.08 12.13
N GLY A 250 22.19 13.87 12.23
CA GLY A 250 22.11 15.22 12.77
C GLY A 250 21.28 16.19 11.93
N ALA A 251 21.16 15.96 10.61
CA ALA A 251 20.29 16.75 9.75
C ALA A 251 18.81 16.41 9.97
N VAL A 252 18.50 15.12 10.12
CA VAL A 252 17.17 14.66 10.46
C VAL A 252 16.73 15.23 11.82
N GLU A 253 17.62 15.19 12.81
CA GLU A 253 17.35 15.72 14.15
C GLU A 253 17.06 17.23 14.14
N ARG A 254 17.90 18.05 13.45
CA ARG A 254 17.70 19.51 13.35
C ARG A 254 16.34 19.88 12.76
N SER A 255 15.88 19.14 11.76
CA SER A 255 14.59 19.37 11.10
C SER A 255 13.39 18.74 11.84
N GLY A 256 13.61 18.04 12.95
CA GLY A 256 12.60 17.26 13.69
C GLY A 256 11.36 18.04 14.12
N LYS A 257 11.49 19.36 14.36
CA LYS A 257 10.33 20.20 14.70
C LYS A 257 9.28 20.30 13.60
N LEU A 258 9.64 19.96 12.34
CA LEU A 258 8.70 19.86 11.23
C LEU A 258 7.66 18.75 11.43
N MET A 259 7.92 17.79 12.32
CA MET A 259 6.94 16.74 12.65
C MET A 259 5.71 17.29 13.37
N GLY A 260 5.89 18.26 14.28
CA GLY A 260 4.80 18.75 15.16
C GLY A 260 3.53 19.12 14.39
N PRO A 261 3.58 20.01 13.39
CA PRO A 261 2.39 20.43 12.63
C PRO A 261 1.69 19.31 11.85
N ILE A 262 2.40 18.24 11.49
CA ILE A 262 1.88 17.15 10.66
C ILE A 262 1.70 15.83 11.44
N GLN A 263 2.02 15.81 12.71
CA GLN A 263 2.09 14.58 13.51
C GLN A 263 0.80 13.74 13.46
N LYS A 264 -0.37 14.38 13.55
CA LYS A 264 -1.65 13.67 13.52
C LYS A 264 -1.87 12.95 12.19
N GLN A 265 -1.58 13.62 11.07
CA GLN A 265 -1.72 13.07 9.72
C GLN A 265 -0.71 11.95 9.46
N MET A 266 0.52 12.12 9.90
CA MET A 266 1.57 11.11 9.73
C MET A 266 1.31 9.88 10.60
N ALA A 267 0.96 10.05 11.87
CA ALA A 267 0.64 8.95 12.76
C ALA A 267 -0.56 8.12 12.28
N SER A 268 -1.59 8.75 11.69
CA SER A 268 -2.74 8.05 11.11
C SER A 268 -2.39 7.17 9.90
N GLN A 269 -1.20 7.35 9.32
CA GLN A 269 -0.66 6.60 8.20
C GLN A 269 0.49 5.66 8.62
N ALA A 270 0.67 5.41 9.93
CA ALA A 270 1.73 4.61 10.51
C ALA A 270 3.15 5.22 10.40
N TYR A 271 3.26 6.54 10.31
CA TYR A 271 4.52 7.28 10.32
C TYR A 271 4.64 8.09 11.63
N PRO A 272 4.93 7.44 12.77
CA PRO A 272 4.80 8.06 14.10
C PRO A 272 5.94 9.05 14.45
N ASP A 273 7.06 8.98 13.76
CA ASP A 273 8.24 9.79 14.02
C ASP A 273 8.78 10.51 12.78
N TRP A 274 9.65 11.51 13.01
CA TRP A 274 10.18 12.34 11.93
C TRP A 274 11.14 11.60 11.01
N LYS A 275 11.90 10.63 11.50
CA LYS A 275 12.84 9.87 10.67
C LYS A 275 12.09 9.07 9.59
N ILE A 276 10.98 8.46 9.96
CA ILE A 276 10.10 7.76 9.00
C ILE A 276 9.42 8.79 8.09
N ALA A 277 8.83 9.84 8.67
CA ALA A 277 8.08 10.83 7.92
C ALA A 277 8.93 11.59 6.88
N VAL A 278 10.20 11.90 7.17
CA VAL A 278 11.08 12.60 6.23
C VAL A 278 11.46 11.72 5.04
N ASN A 279 11.71 10.43 5.26
CA ASN A 279 11.95 9.47 4.18
C ASN A 279 10.74 9.39 3.25
N GLU A 280 9.54 9.31 3.82
CA GLU A 280 8.29 9.28 3.07
C GLU A 280 8.06 10.57 2.26
N HIS A 281 8.33 11.74 2.84
CA HIS A 281 8.25 13.01 2.09
C HIS A 281 9.19 13.02 0.90
N MET A 282 10.41 12.52 1.09
CA MET A 282 11.42 12.49 0.05
C MET A 282 11.06 11.52 -1.08
N VAL A 283 10.70 10.28 -0.73
CA VAL A 283 10.25 9.28 -1.70
C VAL A 283 9.09 9.81 -2.53
N ARG A 284 8.11 10.47 -1.89
CA ARG A 284 6.95 11.05 -2.59
C ARG A 284 7.31 12.26 -3.44
N ALA A 285 8.28 13.06 -3.03
CA ALA A 285 8.81 14.13 -3.87
C ALA A 285 9.47 13.57 -5.14
N VAL A 286 10.29 12.51 -5.00
CA VAL A 286 10.91 11.83 -6.15
C VAL A 286 9.86 11.20 -7.06
N THR A 287 8.89 10.45 -6.52
CA THR A 287 7.83 9.83 -7.35
C THR A 287 6.97 10.86 -8.06
N SER A 288 6.73 12.03 -7.44
CA SER A 288 6.08 13.15 -8.13
C SER A 288 6.92 13.69 -9.27
N ARG A 289 8.25 13.81 -9.08
CA ARG A 289 9.17 14.25 -10.13
C ARG A 289 9.27 13.25 -11.29
N LEU A 290 9.30 11.95 -10.99
CA LEU A 290 9.23 10.91 -12.01
C LEU A 290 7.94 11.01 -12.83
N ALA A 291 6.79 11.28 -12.19
CA ALA A 291 5.54 11.51 -12.89
C ALA A 291 5.62 12.74 -13.81
N PHE A 292 6.22 13.86 -13.37
CA PHE A 292 6.49 15.02 -14.24
C PHE A 292 7.36 14.68 -15.46
N ARG A 293 8.44 13.94 -15.24
CA ARG A 293 9.42 13.64 -16.31
C ARG A 293 8.89 12.63 -17.34
N ILE A 294 8.16 11.64 -16.91
CA ILE A 294 7.81 10.46 -17.73
C ILE A 294 6.37 10.55 -18.25
N LEU A 295 5.45 11.11 -17.45
CA LEU A 295 4.03 11.15 -17.78
C LEU A 295 3.55 12.56 -18.17
N GLY A 296 4.40 13.58 -18.01
CA GLY A 296 4.11 14.97 -18.31
C GLY A 296 3.53 15.77 -17.14
N ASP A 297 3.41 17.08 -17.36
CA ASP A 297 3.12 18.06 -16.31
C ASP A 297 1.79 17.80 -15.59
N ALA A 298 0.73 17.44 -16.31
CA ALA A 298 -0.59 17.20 -15.72
C ALA A 298 -0.57 16.01 -14.73
N ALA A 299 0.11 14.92 -15.09
CA ALA A 299 0.24 13.74 -14.23
C ALA A 299 1.15 14.01 -13.02
N GLY A 300 2.24 14.75 -13.24
CA GLY A 300 3.13 15.19 -12.17
C GLY A 300 2.42 16.07 -11.16
N GLN A 301 1.67 17.08 -11.64
CA GLN A 301 0.90 17.98 -10.80
C GLN A 301 -0.17 17.23 -9.99
N ALA A 302 -0.93 16.33 -10.64
CA ALA A 302 -1.93 15.51 -9.96
C ALA A 302 -1.31 14.59 -8.89
N THR A 303 -0.10 14.05 -9.15
CA THR A 303 0.62 13.24 -8.16
C THR A 303 1.04 14.09 -6.96
N LEU A 304 1.61 15.27 -7.20
CA LEU A 304 2.04 16.19 -6.14
C LEU A 304 0.87 16.65 -5.26
N GLU A 305 -0.24 17.04 -5.88
CA GLU A 305 -1.47 17.45 -5.17
C GLU A 305 -2.02 16.32 -4.31
N ARG A 306 -2.05 15.09 -4.82
CA ARG A 306 -2.48 13.92 -4.07
C ARG A 306 -1.61 13.71 -2.82
N GLU A 307 -0.28 13.83 -2.91
CA GLU A 307 0.60 13.65 -1.76
C GLU A 307 0.45 14.78 -0.73
N ARG A 308 0.27 16.02 -1.19
CA ARG A 308 -0.03 17.16 -0.30
C ARG A 308 -1.30 16.93 0.52
N ALA A 309 -2.34 16.46 -0.13
CA ALA A 309 -3.61 16.19 0.55
C ALA A 309 -3.56 15.01 1.52
N ARG A 310 -2.65 14.09 1.30
CA ARG A 310 -2.35 13.03 2.27
C ARG A 310 -1.61 13.55 3.50
N GLY A 311 -1.30 14.86 3.55
CA GLY A 311 -0.63 15.53 4.66
C GLY A 311 0.88 15.57 4.55
N PHE A 312 1.46 15.24 3.37
CA PHE A 312 2.90 15.40 3.12
C PHE A 312 3.20 16.87 2.78
N ALA A 313 3.11 17.72 3.80
CA ALA A 313 3.12 19.19 3.67
C ALA A 313 4.38 19.75 3.00
N TYR A 314 5.50 19.05 3.10
CA TYR A 314 6.80 19.53 2.60
C TYR A 314 7.18 18.95 1.24
N VAL A 315 6.32 18.09 0.65
CA VAL A 315 6.61 17.41 -0.62
C VAL A 315 6.81 18.37 -1.77
N GLU A 316 6.07 19.49 -1.80
CA GLU A 316 6.18 20.48 -2.89
C GLU A 316 7.52 21.23 -2.86
N ALA A 317 7.97 21.64 -1.68
CA ALA A 317 9.27 22.31 -1.53
C ALA A 317 10.43 21.38 -1.94
N LEU A 318 10.35 20.10 -1.56
CA LEU A 318 11.33 19.07 -1.93
C LEU A 318 11.28 18.77 -3.43
N ALA A 319 10.10 18.60 -4.01
CA ALA A 319 9.93 18.40 -5.45
C ALA A 319 10.39 19.61 -6.26
N GLY A 320 10.16 20.83 -5.75
CA GLY A 320 10.70 22.07 -6.33
C GLY A 320 12.22 22.07 -6.37
N LYS A 321 12.87 21.66 -5.29
CA LYS A 321 14.34 21.59 -5.19
C LYS A 321 14.93 20.50 -6.10
N LEU A 322 14.24 19.37 -6.25
CA LEU A 322 14.63 18.29 -7.14
C LEU A 322 14.70 18.70 -8.63
N LYS A 323 14.00 19.78 -9.06
CA LYS A 323 14.17 20.34 -10.40
C LYS A 323 15.60 20.81 -10.65
N GLU A 324 16.28 21.35 -9.63
CA GLU A 324 17.68 21.77 -9.75
C GLU A 324 18.60 20.56 -9.96
N TYR A 325 18.34 19.44 -9.28
CA TYR A 325 19.03 18.17 -9.50
C TYR A 325 18.90 17.70 -10.95
N GLU A 326 17.68 17.69 -11.46
CA GLU A 326 17.38 17.26 -12.83
C GLU A 326 18.05 18.13 -13.89
N GLN A 327 18.16 19.44 -13.63
CA GLN A 327 18.78 20.40 -14.54
C GLN A 327 20.31 20.46 -14.45
N ASN A 328 20.91 19.94 -13.39
CA ASN A 328 22.33 20.05 -13.09
C ASN A 328 23.02 18.70 -12.92
N ARG A 329 22.65 17.70 -13.72
CA ARG A 329 23.19 16.33 -13.64
C ARG A 329 24.72 16.24 -13.83
N GLN A 330 25.34 17.19 -14.51
CA GLN A 330 26.81 17.26 -14.61
C GLN A 330 27.45 17.59 -13.26
N ARG A 331 26.83 18.46 -12.47
CA ARG A 331 27.30 18.83 -11.13
C ARG A 331 26.90 17.78 -10.07
N TYR A 332 25.76 17.19 -10.23
CA TYR A 332 25.17 16.20 -9.33
C TYR A 332 24.83 14.93 -10.13
N PRO A 333 25.84 14.09 -10.44
CA PRO A 333 25.61 12.87 -11.23
C PRO A 333 24.68 11.89 -10.54
N THR A 334 24.72 11.82 -9.21
CA THR A 334 23.88 10.91 -8.42
C THR A 334 22.98 11.66 -7.44
N PHE A 335 21.94 10.99 -6.97
CA PHE A 335 21.08 11.53 -5.90
C PHE A 335 21.87 11.76 -4.61
N HIS A 336 22.84 10.90 -4.31
CA HIS A 336 23.75 11.05 -3.19
C HIS A 336 24.45 12.42 -3.20
N ASP A 337 24.95 12.86 -4.35
CA ASP A 337 25.63 14.16 -4.50
C ASP A 337 24.68 15.34 -4.21
N PHE A 338 23.39 15.16 -4.45
CA PHE A 338 22.37 16.19 -4.28
C PHE A 338 21.69 16.17 -2.92
N ALA A 339 21.68 15.05 -2.20
CA ALA A 339 20.96 14.88 -0.93
C ALA A 339 21.23 15.99 0.12
N PRO A 340 22.47 16.54 0.26
CA PRO A 340 22.72 17.68 1.15
C PRO A 340 21.91 18.95 0.81
N GLN A 341 21.57 19.16 -0.47
CA GLN A 341 20.75 20.30 -0.90
C GLN A 341 19.29 20.15 -0.46
N LEU A 342 18.79 18.92 -0.37
CA LEU A 342 17.45 18.61 0.12
C LEU A 342 17.37 18.79 1.65
N VAL A 343 18.42 18.42 2.36
CA VAL A 343 18.56 18.72 3.79
C VAL A 343 18.50 20.23 4.04
N ALA A 344 19.19 21.03 3.23
CA ALA A 344 19.15 22.49 3.35
C ALA A 344 17.73 23.08 3.17
N VAL A 345 16.89 22.45 2.35
CA VAL A 345 15.46 22.83 2.24
C VAL A 345 14.73 22.57 3.56
N LEU A 346 14.93 21.39 4.15
CA LEU A 346 14.30 21.03 5.44
C LEU A 346 14.78 21.96 6.58
N ASP A 347 16.07 22.25 6.65
CA ASP A 347 16.64 23.20 7.61
C ASP A 347 16.03 24.62 7.43
N GLY A 348 15.88 25.07 6.18
CA GLY A 348 15.22 26.34 5.85
C GLY A 348 13.76 26.39 6.28
N LEU A 349 12.98 25.36 5.94
CA LEU A 349 11.58 25.24 6.37
C LEU A 349 11.44 25.21 7.90
N ALA A 350 12.33 24.48 8.56
CA ALA A 350 12.39 24.45 10.01
C ALA A 350 12.71 25.82 10.61
N ALA A 351 13.60 26.63 9.99
CA ALA A 351 13.94 27.97 10.46
C ALA A 351 12.77 28.96 10.35
N LEU A 352 11.95 28.85 9.30
CA LEU A 352 10.80 29.74 9.07
C LEU A 352 9.70 29.58 10.13
N ASN A 353 9.60 28.41 10.78
CA ASN A 353 8.59 28.10 11.79
C ASN A 353 7.15 28.43 11.36
N LEU A 354 6.86 28.30 10.06
CA LEU A 354 5.53 28.54 9.49
C LEU A 354 4.70 27.26 9.59
N PRO A 355 3.38 27.38 9.89
CA PRO A 355 2.49 26.23 9.77
C PRO A 355 2.45 25.81 8.29
N PRO A 356 2.51 24.49 8.00
CA PRO A 356 2.37 24.01 6.64
C PRO A 356 0.96 24.31 6.12
N GLU A 357 0.87 24.70 4.85
CA GLU A 357 -0.41 24.76 4.17
C GLU A 357 -0.84 23.36 3.76
N PHE A 358 -1.97 22.92 4.29
CA PHE A 358 -2.61 21.67 3.87
C PHE A 358 -3.59 21.97 2.74
N TYR A 359 -3.42 21.29 1.62
CA TYR A 359 -4.34 21.42 0.50
C TYR A 359 -5.42 20.35 0.59
N GLU A 360 -6.68 20.75 0.41
CA GLU A 360 -7.77 19.80 0.22
C GLU A 360 -7.65 19.19 -1.18
N THR A 361 -7.46 17.89 -1.27
CA THR A 361 -7.63 17.20 -2.56
C THR A 361 -9.11 17.03 -2.87
N PRO A 362 -9.48 17.16 -4.13
CA PRO A 362 -10.79 16.71 -4.57
C PRO A 362 -10.96 15.20 -4.28
N PHE A 363 -12.16 14.81 -3.93
CA PHE A 363 -12.56 13.42 -3.81
C PHE A 363 -12.20 12.64 -5.08
N THR A 364 -11.48 11.52 -4.93
CA THR A 364 -10.95 10.70 -6.04
C THR A 364 -11.81 9.48 -6.36
N GLY A 365 -12.99 9.36 -5.73
CA GLY A 365 -13.89 8.22 -5.92
C GLY A 365 -13.54 6.99 -5.07
N THR A 366 -12.49 7.02 -4.24
CA THR A 366 -12.07 5.88 -3.43
C THR A 366 -12.53 6.01 -1.98
N ILE A 367 -12.74 4.87 -1.30
CA ILE A 367 -13.04 4.81 0.13
C ILE A 367 -11.92 5.51 0.93
N GLU A 368 -10.67 5.25 0.55
CA GLU A 368 -9.51 5.86 1.22
C GLU A 368 -9.53 7.39 1.12
N SER A 369 -9.85 7.96 -0.06
CA SER A 369 -9.94 9.42 -0.22
C SER A 369 -11.05 10.02 0.64
N ALA A 370 -12.23 9.38 0.70
CA ALA A 370 -13.33 9.82 1.55
C ALA A 370 -13.01 9.73 3.05
N GLN A 371 -12.29 8.69 3.47
CA GLN A 371 -11.87 8.53 4.87
C GLN A 371 -10.78 9.49 5.33
N ARG A 372 -9.99 10.03 4.40
CA ARG A 372 -8.90 10.97 4.69
C ARG A 372 -9.29 12.44 4.56
N GLU A 373 -10.55 12.73 4.32
CA GLU A 373 -11.06 14.11 4.28
C GLU A 373 -10.67 14.90 5.53
N SER A 374 -10.34 16.16 5.35
CA SER A 374 -10.08 17.11 6.43
C SER A 374 -11.38 17.59 7.09
N GLY A 375 -11.28 18.34 8.19
CA GLY A 375 -12.42 19.00 8.84
C GLY A 375 -13.10 18.15 9.93
N PRO A 376 -14.22 18.67 10.48
CA PRO A 376 -14.98 18.01 11.52
C PRO A 376 -15.47 16.63 11.07
N THR A 377 -15.33 15.63 11.92
CA THR A 377 -15.80 14.28 11.62
C THR A 377 -17.22 14.08 12.14
N VAL A 378 -18.10 13.59 11.28
CA VAL A 378 -19.50 13.33 11.59
C VAL A 378 -19.84 11.86 11.31
N LEU A 379 -20.48 11.22 12.29
CA LEU A 379 -21.04 9.88 12.20
C LEU A 379 -22.55 10.00 12.08
N ILE A 380 -23.15 9.51 11.00
CA ILE A 380 -24.60 9.53 10.80
C ILE A 380 -25.19 8.18 11.11
N VAL A 381 -26.10 8.12 12.09
CA VAL A 381 -26.77 6.90 12.54
C VAL A 381 -28.24 6.85 12.11
N PRO A 382 -28.81 5.66 11.86
CA PRO A 382 -30.16 5.53 11.35
C PRO A 382 -31.23 5.75 12.42
N THR A 383 -32.39 6.25 11.99
CA THR A 383 -33.61 6.36 12.83
C THR A 383 -34.81 5.57 12.31
N ALA A 384 -34.72 4.96 11.12
CA ALA A 384 -35.86 4.33 10.44
C ALA A 384 -35.60 2.87 10.04
N GLU A 385 -34.72 2.15 10.75
CA GLU A 385 -34.53 0.72 10.50
C GLU A 385 -35.79 -0.06 10.88
N THR A 386 -36.13 -1.05 10.07
CA THR A 386 -37.34 -1.88 10.28
C THR A 386 -37.27 -2.75 11.56
N ASP A 387 -36.05 -3.15 11.95
CA ASP A 387 -35.76 -3.83 13.21
C ASP A 387 -35.24 -2.81 14.23
N GLY A 388 -36.11 -2.38 15.13
CA GLY A 388 -35.77 -1.41 16.19
C GLY A 388 -34.76 -1.93 17.23
N ALA A 389 -34.65 -3.26 17.42
CA ALA A 389 -33.61 -3.82 18.28
C ALA A 389 -32.25 -3.73 17.60
N ALA A 390 -32.14 -4.18 16.35
CA ALA A 390 -30.93 -4.05 15.54
C ALA A 390 -30.50 -2.58 15.36
N GLN A 391 -31.45 -1.64 15.23
CA GLN A 391 -31.13 -0.21 15.20
C GLN A 391 -30.45 0.26 16.48
N ARG A 392 -30.98 -0.09 17.66
CA ARG A 392 -30.36 0.28 18.95
C ARG A 392 -28.95 -0.30 19.09
N ASP A 393 -28.79 -1.58 18.74
CA ASP A 393 -27.49 -2.26 18.80
C ASP A 393 -26.49 -1.64 17.83
N LEU A 394 -26.92 -1.24 16.63
CA LEU A 394 -26.10 -0.52 15.66
C LEU A 394 -25.64 0.85 16.19
N VAL A 395 -26.53 1.62 16.82
CA VAL A 395 -26.16 2.89 17.46
C VAL A 395 -25.13 2.68 18.58
N VAL A 396 -25.29 1.63 19.39
CA VAL A 396 -24.30 1.26 20.42
C VAL A 396 -22.95 0.89 19.79
N TYR A 397 -22.97 0.15 18.69
CA TYR A 397 -21.76 -0.18 17.93
C TYR A 397 -21.05 1.08 17.42
N VAL A 398 -21.79 2.01 16.79
CA VAL A 398 -21.21 3.27 16.27
C VAL A 398 -20.63 4.13 17.41
N LYS A 399 -21.29 4.19 18.58
CA LYS A 399 -20.75 4.85 19.78
C LYS A 399 -19.41 4.23 20.24
N ARG A 400 -19.28 2.91 20.13
CA ARG A 400 -18.01 2.23 20.45
C ARG A 400 -16.92 2.58 19.43
N VAL A 401 -17.25 2.62 18.14
CA VAL A 401 -16.34 3.08 17.09
C VAL A 401 -15.89 4.52 17.34
N GLN A 402 -16.85 5.40 17.68
CA GLN A 402 -16.54 6.78 18.06
C GLN A 402 -15.53 6.83 19.21
N ALA A 403 -15.80 6.14 20.31
CA ALA A 403 -14.95 6.17 21.49
C ALA A 403 -13.55 5.58 21.29
N GLN A 404 -13.41 4.57 20.43
CA GLN A 404 -12.16 3.85 20.23
C GLN A 404 -11.31 4.40 19.08
N VAL A 405 -11.95 4.80 17.98
CA VAL A 405 -11.27 5.11 16.71
C VAL A 405 -11.43 6.56 16.29
N LEU A 406 -12.63 7.13 16.47
CA LEU A 406 -13.00 8.46 15.96
C LEU A 406 -13.36 9.41 17.12
N LYS A 407 -12.49 9.51 18.14
CA LYS A 407 -12.73 10.19 19.42
C LYS A 407 -13.21 11.63 19.28
N ASP A 408 -12.74 12.37 18.28
CA ASP A 408 -13.08 13.79 18.05
C ASP A 408 -14.26 13.95 17.07
N SER A 409 -15.09 12.93 16.90
CA SER A 409 -16.24 13.00 15.99
C SER A 409 -17.53 13.39 16.71
N GLU A 410 -18.43 14.02 15.97
CA GLU A 410 -19.81 14.25 16.37
C GLU A 410 -20.71 13.14 15.81
N MET A 411 -21.68 12.68 16.58
CA MET A 411 -22.67 11.72 16.12
C MET A 411 -24.02 12.43 15.94
N LEU A 412 -24.57 12.32 14.72
CA LEU A 412 -25.88 12.85 14.35
C LEU A 412 -26.81 11.70 13.99
N THR A 413 -28.08 11.90 14.24
CA THR A 413 -29.12 11.10 13.58
C THR A 413 -29.19 11.47 12.09
N ASP A 414 -29.70 10.57 11.29
CA ASP A 414 -29.94 10.81 9.87
C ASP A 414 -30.91 11.99 9.62
N GLN A 415 -31.87 12.22 10.51
CA GLN A 415 -32.79 13.36 10.45
C GLN A 415 -32.07 14.68 10.72
N GLU A 416 -31.21 14.76 11.73
CA GLU A 416 -30.36 15.92 12.00
C GLU A 416 -29.42 16.20 10.84
N ALA A 417 -28.81 15.16 10.27
CA ALA A 417 -27.90 15.27 9.15
C ALA A 417 -28.55 15.80 7.87
N LEU A 418 -29.87 15.56 7.66
CA LEU A 418 -30.61 16.04 6.50
C LEU A 418 -30.80 17.56 6.47
N VAL A 419 -30.76 18.22 7.63
CA VAL A 419 -31.03 19.67 7.76
C VAL A 419 -29.77 20.47 8.10
N ARG A 420 -28.64 19.80 8.30
CA ARG A 420 -27.37 20.42 8.71
C ARG A 420 -26.45 20.68 7.51
N ASP A 421 -25.67 21.75 7.58
CA ASP A 421 -24.56 21.97 6.65
C ASP A 421 -23.39 21.06 6.98
N LEU A 422 -23.16 20.07 6.13
CA LEU A 422 -22.09 19.08 6.22
C LEU A 422 -21.07 19.24 5.07
N SER A 423 -21.11 20.35 4.34
CA SER A 423 -20.30 20.61 3.15
C SER A 423 -18.79 20.58 3.41
N LYS A 424 -18.36 20.79 4.68
CA LYS A 424 -16.96 20.80 5.12
C LYS A 424 -16.60 19.61 6.03
N CYS A 425 -17.54 18.68 6.24
CA CYS A 425 -17.33 17.57 7.17
C CYS A 425 -16.76 16.33 6.48
N ARG A 426 -15.98 15.56 7.24
CA ARG A 426 -15.64 14.17 6.94
C ARG A 426 -16.78 13.31 7.45
N ILE A 427 -17.47 12.59 6.58
CA ILE A 427 -18.73 11.94 6.90
C ILE A 427 -18.60 10.42 6.80
N PHE A 428 -19.09 9.72 7.82
CA PHE A 428 -19.29 8.27 7.88
C PHE A 428 -20.77 7.98 8.16
N ALA A 429 -21.48 7.40 7.19
CA ALA A 429 -22.90 7.10 7.33
C ALA A 429 -23.13 5.59 7.55
N TYR A 430 -23.84 5.24 8.61
CA TYR A 430 -24.10 3.86 9.05
C TYR A 430 -25.57 3.53 8.97
N GLY A 431 -25.92 2.34 8.48
CA GLY A 431 -27.30 1.83 8.43
C GLY A 431 -27.61 1.14 7.11
N THR A 432 -28.82 0.58 6.99
CA THR A 432 -29.28 0.11 5.69
C THR A 432 -29.61 1.27 4.76
N LEU A 433 -29.60 1.03 3.44
CA LEU A 433 -29.96 2.07 2.45
C LEU A 433 -31.40 2.58 2.60
N ALA A 434 -32.27 1.84 3.29
CA ALA A 434 -33.66 2.22 3.56
C ALA A 434 -33.83 2.78 4.98
N GLY A 435 -33.13 2.20 5.97
CA GLY A 435 -33.30 2.53 7.39
C GLY A 435 -32.55 3.77 7.84
N ASN A 436 -31.50 4.17 7.11
CA ASN A 436 -30.85 5.46 7.29
C ASN A 436 -31.43 6.47 6.27
N LEU A 437 -32.23 7.41 6.73
CA LEU A 437 -32.94 8.37 5.89
C LEU A 437 -32.01 9.26 5.06
N TRP A 438 -30.83 9.56 5.59
CA TRP A 438 -29.81 10.32 4.86
C TRP A 438 -29.23 9.47 3.71
N LEU A 439 -28.88 8.21 3.94
CA LEU A 439 -28.45 7.30 2.87
C LEU A 439 -29.58 7.04 1.87
N ALA A 440 -30.81 6.86 2.32
CA ALA A 440 -31.98 6.67 1.46
C ALA A 440 -32.14 7.81 0.46
N ARG A 441 -31.97 9.07 0.93
CA ARG A 441 -32.06 10.27 0.08
C ARG A 441 -30.96 10.35 -0.97
N TYR A 442 -29.74 9.90 -0.63
CA TYR A 442 -28.56 10.12 -1.47
C TYR A 442 -27.98 8.81 -2.06
N LYS A 443 -28.68 7.68 -1.96
CA LYS A 443 -28.23 6.36 -2.45
C LYS A 443 -27.83 6.35 -3.93
N ASP A 444 -28.46 7.19 -4.75
CA ASP A 444 -28.20 7.29 -6.19
C ASP A 444 -26.81 7.92 -6.49
N LEU A 445 -26.17 8.53 -5.50
CA LEU A 445 -24.79 9.00 -5.57
C LEU A 445 -23.77 7.89 -5.29
N ILE A 446 -24.21 6.68 -4.94
CA ILE A 446 -23.36 5.50 -4.71
C ILE A 446 -23.43 4.60 -5.96
N PRO A 447 -22.44 4.65 -6.88
CA PRO A 447 -22.49 3.88 -8.12
C PRO A 447 -22.52 2.35 -7.89
N ALA A 448 -22.08 1.86 -6.73
CA ALA A 448 -22.05 0.44 -6.38
C ALA A 448 -23.42 -0.13 -5.98
N VAL A 449 -24.45 0.69 -5.70
CA VAL A 449 -25.76 0.22 -5.23
C VAL A 449 -26.43 -0.78 -6.21
N PRO A 450 -26.43 -0.56 -7.53
CA PRO A 450 -27.00 -1.54 -8.47
C PRO A 450 -26.28 -2.90 -8.43
N VAL A 451 -24.96 -2.90 -8.31
CA VAL A 451 -24.17 -4.14 -8.19
C VAL A 451 -24.49 -4.85 -6.88
N PHE A 452 -24.55 -4.10 -5.77
CA PHE A 452 -24.91 -4.63 -4.45
C PHE A 452 -26.31 -5.27 -4.45
N ALA A 453 -27.29 -4.60 -5.06
CA ALA A 453 -28.67 -5.10 -5.14
C ALA A 453 -28.83 -6.36 -6.01
N GLN A 454 -27.94 -6.57 -6.98
CA GLN A 454 -27.99 -7.73 -7.89
C GLN A 454 -27.26 -8.96 -7.35
N MET A 455 -26.47 -8.82 -6.28
CA MET A 455 -25.75 -9.97 -5.72
C MET A 455 -26.73 -10.97 -5.08
N LYS A 456 -26.59 -12.23 -5.49
CA LYS A 456 -27.41 -13.36 -5.01
C LYS A 456 -26.56 -14.25 -4.11
N GLU A 457 -26.42 -13.85 -2.86
CA GLU A 457 -25.69 -14.62 -1.86
C GLU A 457 -26.62 -15.04 -0.72
N ALA A 458 -26.37 -16.21 -0.14
CA ALA A 458 -27.11 -16.65 1.04
C ALA A 458 -26.69 -15.85 2.27
N GLY A 459 -27.64 -15.18 2.92
CA GLY A 459 -27.44 -14.39 4.13
C GLY A 459 -27.15 -12.91 3.89
N PRO A 460 -26.96 -12.15 4.97
CA PRO A 460 -26.83 -10.70 4.87
C PRO A 460 -25.49 -10.28 4.26
N LEU A 461 -25.55 -9.31 3.34
CA LEU A 461 -24.39 -8.71 2.68
C LEU A 461 -24.08 -7.34 3.28
N ARG A 462 -22.81 -7.00 3.28
CA ARG A 462 -22.23 -5.70 3.65
C ARG A 462 -21.74 -4.96 2.41
N LEU A 463 -21.90 -3.64 2.40
CA LEU A 463 -21.32 -2.75 1.41
C LEU A 463 -20.61 -1.59 2.12
N ILE A 464 -19.32 -1.43 1.86
CA ILE A 464 -18.58 -0.22 2.15
C ILE A 464 -18.38 0.49 0.82
N ALA A 465 -18.81 1.73 0.71
CA ALA A 465 -18.70 2.48 -0.55
C ALA A 465 -18.34 3.95 -0.32
N ALA A 466 -17.53 4.48 -1.22
CA ALA A 466 -17.34 5.91 -1.34
C ALA A 466 -18.47 6.53 -2.16
N MET A 467 -18.83 7.77 -1.83
CA MET A 467 -19.73 8.60 -2.64
C MET A 467 -19.32 10.07 -2.51
N PRO A 468 -19.63 10.93 -3.49
CA PRO A 468 -19.43 12.37 -3.34
C PRO A 468 -20.33 12.89 -2.22
N ASN A 469 -19.84 13.88 -1.45
CA ASN A 469 -20.68 14.59 -0.48
C ASN A 469 -21.78 15.35 -1.24
N PRO A 470 -23.07 15.13 -0.91
CA PRO A 470 -24.18 15.77 -1.61
C PRO A 470 -24.17 17.30 -1.60
N GLN A 471 -23.54 17.90 -0.58
CA GLN A 471 -23.46 19.35 -0.40
C GLN A 471 -22.14 19.94 -0.92
N ASN A 472 -21.15 19.09 -1.25
CA ASN A 472 -19.86 19.50 -1.81
C ASN A 472 -19.22 18.33 -2.57
N SER A 473 -19.46 18.22 -3.86
CA SER A 473 -18.99 17.09 -4.68
C SER A 473 -17.46 16.94 -4.79
N ARG A 474 -16.71 17.95 -4.35
CA ARG A 474 -15.24 17.87 -4.25
C ARG A 474 -14.78 17.03 -3.05
N ARG A 475 -15.68 16.70 -2.12
CA ARG A 475 -15.44 15.92 -0.92
C ARG A 475 -16.12 14.56 -1.03
N GLY A 476 -15.61 13.59 -0.26
CA GLY A 476 -16.14 12.24 -0.21
C GLY A 476 -16.86 11.93 1.10
N VAL A 477 -17.72 10.92 1.03
CA VAL A 477 -18.40 10.30 2.16
C VAL A 477 -18.14 8.80 2.12
N THR A 478 -17.94 8.17 3.28
CA THR A 478 -17.91 6.71 3.40
C THR A 478 -19.26 6.19 3.89
N ALA A 479 -19.93 5.40 3.06
CA ALA A 479 -21.15 4.71 3.42
C ALA A 479 -20.83 3.30 3.94
N TYR A 480 -21.26 2.99 5.15
CA TYR A 480 -21.23 1.68 5.80
C TYR A 480 -22.64 1.12 5.85
N THR A 481 -23.01 0.29 4.90
CA THR A 481 -24.36 -0.23 4.75
C THR A 481 -24.39 -1.75 4.60
N ALA A 482 -25.57 -2.33 4.79
CA ALA A 482 -25.80 -3.76 4.62
C ALA A 482 -27.26 -4.02 4.19
N THR A 483 -27.56 -5.26 3.82
CA THR A 483 -28.95 -5.70 3.53
C THR A 483 -29.84 -5.74 4.78
N GLN A 484 -29.24 -5.79 5.98
CA GLN A 484 -29.94 -5.78 7.27
C GLN A 484 -29.15 -4.94 8.28
N ALA A 485 -29.82 -4.24 9.20
CA ALA A 485 -29.18 -3.38 10.19
C ALA A 485 -28.17 -4.13 11.08
N ALA A 486 -28.52 -5.34 11.53
CA ALA A 486 -27.62 -6.17 12.33
C ALA A 486 -26.32 -6.52 11.61
N ALA A 487 -26.30 -6.60 10.29
CA ALA A 487 -25.08 -6.89 9.52
C ALA A 487 -24.15 -5.69 9.38
N VAL A 488 -24.59 -4.46 9.66
CA VAL A 488 -23.72 -3.29 9.72
C VAL A 488 -22.82 -3.35 10.96
N ILE A 489 -23.27 -4.05 12.02
CA ILE A 489 -22.46 -4.25 13.23
C ILE A 489 -21.21 -5.06 12.87
N GLY A 490 -20.03 -4.53 13.21
CA GLY A 490 -18.75 -5.16 12.87
C GLY A 490 -18.28 -4.97 11.43
N ILE A 491 -18.90 -4.06 10.65
CA ILE A 491 -18.53 -3.80 9.24
C ILE A 491 -17.08 -3.34 9.07
N HIS A 492 -16.48 -2.74 10.09
CA HIS A 492 -15.05 -2.36 10.07
C HIS A 492 -14.08 -3.55 10.02
N GLY A 493 -14.55 -4.76 10.33
CA GLY A 493 -13.78 -5.99 10.14
C GLY A 493 -13.66 -6.42 8.67
N LEU A 494 -14.53 -5.89 7.79
CA LEU A 494 -14.42 -6.12 6.35
C LEU A 494 -13.29 -5.25 5.80
N PHE A 495 -12.27 -5.89 5.23
CA PHE A 495 -11.14 -5.17 4.64
C PHE A 495 -11.60 -4.27 3.48
N HIS A 496 -11.15 -3.03 3.49
CA HIS A 496 -11.42 -2.06 2.45
C HIS A 496 -10.14 -1.24 2.18
N GLY A 497 -9.62 -1.40 0.98
CA GLY A 497 -8.41 -0.74 0.50
C GLY A 497 -8.70 0.52 -0.31
N PRO A 498 -7.81 0.87 -1.24
CA PRO A 498 -7.92 2.07 -2.09
C PRO A 498 -9.00 1.97 -3.18
N THR A 499 -9.91 1.00 -3.08
CA THR A 499 -11.02 0.80 -4.02
C THR A 499 -12.19 1.73 -3.74
N ALA A 500 -13.09 1.87 -4.71
CA ALA A 500 -14.27 2.72 -4.57
C ALA A 500 -15.38 2.07 -3.75
N TYR A 501 -15.50 0.75 -3.84
CA TYR A 501 -16.44 -0.02 -3.02
C TYR A 501 -15.93 -1.43 -2.71
N VAL A 502 -16.45 -1.99 -1.63
CA VAL A 502 -16.23 -3.38 -1.22
C VAL A 502 -17.58 -3.98 -0.83
N ILE A 503 -17.92 -5.13 -1.41
CA ILE A 503 -19.06 -5.95 -1.01
C ILE A 503 -18.52 -7.21 -0.34
N GLY A 504 -19.08 -7.57 0.81
CA GLY A 504 -18.65 -8.74 1.53
C GLY A 504 -19.75 -9.36 2.39
N LYS A 505 -19.43 -10.52 2.96
CA LYS A 505 -20.24 -11.25 3.93
C LYS A 505 -19.41 -11.43 5.19
N GLU A 506 -19.93 -11.00 6.33
CA GLU A 506 -19.15 -10.92 7.56
C GLU A 506 -17.84 -10.13 7.33
N ASN A 507 -16.68 -10.73 7.53
CA ASN A 507 -15.38 -10.11 7.27
C ASN A 507 -14.72 -10.58 5.96
N THR A 508 -15.44 -11.37 5.14
CA THR A 508 -14.95 -11.91 3.88
C THR A 508 -15.31 -10.98 2.72
N VAL A 509 -14.32 -10.54 1.95
CA VAL A 509 -14.52 -9.74 0.73
C VAL A 509 -14.97 -10.64 -0.41
N LEU A 510 -16.13 -10.33 -1.00
CA LEU A 510 -16.69 -11.04 -2.16
C LEU A 510 -16.42 -10.29 -3.47
N LYS A 511 -16.53 -8.96 -3.45
CA LYS A 511 -16.33 -8.13 -4.63
C LYS A 511 -15.83 -6.75 -4.25
N THR A 512 -14.95 -6.21 -5.09
CA THR A 512 -14.48 -4.82 -5.02
C THR A 512 -14.58 -4.19 -6.41
N GLY A 513 -14.43 -2.87 -6.48
CA GLY A 513 -14.34 -2.18 -7.76
C GLY A 513 -14.03 -0.71 -7.60
N ASP A 514 -13.80 -0.07 -8.75
CA ASP A 514 -13.42 1.32 -8.85
C ASP A 514 -14.49 2.16 -9.53
N TYR A 515 -14.43 3.48 -9.30
CA TYR A 515 -15.23 4.45 -10.01
C TYR A 515 -14.37 5.22 -11.01
N ARG A 516 -15.03 5.72 -12.06
CA ARG A 516 -14.48 6.73 -12.96
C ARG A 516 -15.40 7.94 -12.99
N GLN A 517 -14.85 9.11 -13.26
CA GLN A 517 -15.64 10.31 -13.42
C GLN A 517 -15.98 10.50 -14.91
N GLU A 518 -17.27 10.58 -15.21
CA GLU A 518 -17.79 10.84 -16.56
C GLU A 518 -18.74 12.04 -16.49
N ASN A 519 -18.43 13.10 -17.24
CA ASN A 519 -19.24 14.33 -17.29
C ASN A 519 -19.60 14.88 -15.89
N GLY A 520 -18.63 14.85 -14.96
CA GLY A 520 -18.81 15.33 -13.57
C GLY A 520 -19.58 14.38 -12.66
N LYS A 521 -19.98 13.20 -13.12
CA LYS A 521 -20.64 12.16 -12.32
C LYS A 521 -19.73 10.96 -12.12
N TRP A 522 -19.85 10.31 -10.98
CA TRP A 522 -19.15 9.06 -10.69
C TRP A 522 -19.96 7.88 -11.23
N ALA A 523 -19.30 6.99 -11.94
CA ALA A 523 -19.85 5.75 -12.48
C ALA A 523 -18.94 4.56 -12.17
N LEU A 524 -19.44 3.34 -12.26
CA LEU A 524 -18.61 2.13 -12.17
C LEU A 524 -17.60 2.11 -13.32
N ARG A 525 -16.40 1.67 -13.02
CA ARG A 525 -15.33 1.49 -14.01
C ARG A 525 -15.47 0.15 -14.71
#